data_6543db18c5ec78e29d716849107bca7c
#
_entry.id   6543db18c5ec78e29d716849107bca7c
#
_cell.length_a   1.000
_cell.length_b   1.000
_cell.length_c   1.000
_cell.angle_alpha   90.00
_cell.angle_beta   90.00
_cell.angle_gamma   90.00
#
_symmetry.space_group_name_H-M   'P 1'
#
loop_
_entity.id
_entity.type
_entity.pdbx_description
1 polymer ?
#
loop_
_entity_poly.entity_id
_entity_poly.type
_entity_poly.pdbx_seq_one_letter_code
_entity_poly.pdbx_strand_id
1 'polypeptide(L)'
;LYITAVLFALCLVLSGCGKVQHAEKLIEEIGEVTIDSGPQIEAAEQAISVLDADQMEKISNLAILDDAKLKYANILEEKEENDKKIERVEKKIQSIKTVTEESGNAINTAREAFDRLAPELQGAVSNKDTLSKAEETFEQLATQTVTDAINQIGAVSLDNEDAIIAAEKAYNKFD
;
A
#
# COMPACT_ATOMS: atom_id res chain seq x y z
N LEU A 1 -19.73 -12.19 -3.12
CA LEU A 1 -20.71 -13.28 -3.20
C LEU A 1 -20.55 -14.10 -4.48
N TYR A 2 -19.30 -14.65 -4.76
CA TYR A 2 -19.04 -15.58 -5.86
C TYR A 2 -17.82 -16.47 -5.56
N ILE A 3 -17.77 -17.10 -4.39
CA ILE A 3 -16.65 -17.99 -4.00
C ILE A 3 -17.11 -19.43 -3.76
N THR A 4 -18.26 -19.84 -4.23
CA THR A 4 -18.78 -21.19 -3.94
C THR A 4 -19.15 -22.01 -5.16
N ALA A 5 -18.47 -21.90 -6.28
CA ALA A 5 -18.86 -22.60 -7.50
C ALA A 5 -17.78 -23.38 -8.26
N VAL A 6 -16.65 -23.72 -7.66
CA VAL A 6 -15.63 -24.59 -8.35
C VAL A 6 -15.34 -25.91 -7.64
N LEU A 7 -16.03 -26.19 -6.58
CA LEU A 7 -15.79 -27.42 -5.78
C LEU A 7 -16.78 -28.52 -6.10
N PHE A 8 -16.95 -28.89 -7.37
CA PHE A 8 -17.60 -30.15 -7.70
C PHE A 8 -17.27 -30.58 -9.14
N ALA A 9 -16.06 -31.06 -9.36
CA ALA A 9 -15.80 -31.81 -10.58
C ALA A 9 -14.86 -32.96 -10.27
N LEU A 10 -15.47 -34.15 -10.26
CA LEU A 10 -14.90 -35.36 -10.78
C LEU A 10 -13.95 -36.15 -9.86
N CYS A 11 -14.52 -36.86 -8.89
CA CYS A 11 -13.96 -38.15 -8.44
C CYS A 11 -14.03 -39.15 -9.61
N LEU A 12 -13.21 -38.97 -10.64
CA LEU A 12 -12.86 -40.06 -11.54
C LEU A 12 -11.84 -40.91 -10.80
N VAL A 13 -12.17 -42.18 -10.63
CA VAL A 13 -11.27 -43.24 -10.21
C VAL A 13 -10.23 -43.42 -11.31
N LEU A 14 -9.23 -42.54 -11.32
CA LEU A 14 -8.09 -42.64 -12.21
C LEU A 14 -7.23 -43.81 -11.70
N SER A 15 -6.92 -44.76 -12.57
CA SER A 15 -5.85 -45.73 -12.36
C SER A 15 -4.59 -44.95 -11.94
N GLY A 16 -3.68 -45.52 -11.13
CA GLY A 16 -2.56 -44.81 -10.51
C GLY A 16 -1.75 -43.90 -11.45
N CYS A 17 -1.64 -44.25 -12.73
CA CYS A 17 -0.97 -43.46 -13.77
C CYS A 17 -1.76 -42.15 -14.08
N GLY A 18 -3.09 -42.18 -14.06
CA GLY A 18 -3.91 -41.00 -14.34
C GLY A 18 -3.86 -39.93 -13.24
N LYS A 19 -3.62 -40.32 -11.97
CA LYS A 19 -3.48 -39.35 -10.87
C LYS A 19 -2.15 -38.57 -10.99
N VAL A 20 -1.05 -39.27 -11.33
CA VAL A 20 0.26 -38.64 -11.58
C VAL A 20 0.15 -37.61 -12.71
N GLN A 21 -0.38 -38.02 -13.87
CA GLN A 21 -0.57 -37.09 -15.00
C GLN A 21 -1.44 -35.94 -14.68
N HIS A 22 -2.50 -36.12 -13.87
CA HIS A 22 -3.37 -35.05 -13.44
C HIS A 22 -2.64 -34.02 -12.55
N ALA A 23 -1.83 -34.50 -11.60
CA ALA A 23 -1.01 -33.63 -10.74
C ALA A 23 0.03 -32.85 -11.55
N GLU A 24 0.76 -33.54 -12.47
CA GLU A 24 1.73 -32.88 -13.35
C GLU A 24 1.10 -31.77 -14.21
N LYS A 25 -0.10 -32.04 -14.75
CA LYS A 25 -0.84 -31.05 -15.53
C LYS A 25 -1.22 -29.82 -14.71
N LEU A 26 -1.72 -30.01 -13.48
CA LEU A 26 -2.05 -28.89 -12.61
C LEU A 26 -0.82 -28.06 -12.22
N ILE A 27 0.34 -28.69 -12.04
CA ILE A 27 1.61 -27.99 -11.81
C ILE A 27 1.99 -27.14 -13.04
N GLU A 28 1.87 -27.67 -14.25
CA GLU A 28 2.13 -26.95 -15.49
C GLU A 28 1.17 -25.77 -15.68
N GLU A 29 -0.10 -25.92 -15.27
CA GLU A 29 -1.14 -24.89 -15.37
C GLU A 29 -0.92 -23.71 -14.43
N ILE A 30 -0.04 -23.78 -13.42
CA ILE A 30 0.34 -22.64 -12.57
C ILE A 30 0.94 -21.51 -13.44
N GLY A 31 1.79 -21.86 -14.40
CA GLY A 31 2.41 -20.92 -15.33
C GLY A 31 3.25 -19.85 -14.62
N GLU A 32 3.11 -18.57 -15.06
CA GLU A 32 3.78 -17.45 -14.40
C GLU A 32 3.08 -17.14 -13.07
N VAL A 33 3.88 -17.09 -11.99
CA VAL A 33 3.37 -16.89 -10.63
C VAL A 33 3.07 -15.39 -10.39
N THR A 34 1.85 -15.12 -10.02
CA THR A 34 1.33 -13.78 -9.68
C THR A 34 0.61 -13.82 -8.33
N ILE A 35 0.12 -12.68 -7.87
CA ILE A 35 -0.70 -12.58 -6.64
C ILE A 35 -1.98 -13.45 -6.71
N ASP A 36 -2.47 -13.74 -7.90
CA ASP A 36 -3.69 -14.51 -8.14
C ASP A 36 -3.44 -16.02 -8.32
N SER A 37 -2.19 -16.48 -8.23
CA SER A 37 -1.80 -17.89 -8.47
C SER A 37 -2.11 -18.83 -7.28
N GLY A 38 -2.59 -18.29 -6.15
CA GLY A 38 -2.90 -19.11 -4.97
C GLY A 38 -3.80 -20.31 -5.24
N PRO A 39 -4.98 -20.14 -5.93
CA PRO A 39 -5.88 -21.27 -6.24
C PRO A 39 -5.25 -22.36 -7.10
N GLN A 40 -4.40 -22.02 -8.08
CA GLN A 40 -3.71 -22.99 -8.95
C GLN A 40 -2.67 -23.80 -8.16
N ILE A 41 -1.90 -23.12 -7.31
CA ILE A 41 -0.92 -23.75 -6.42
C ILE A 41 -1.64 -24.71 -5.46
N GLU A 42 -2.73 -24.28 -4.83
CA GLU A 42 -3.53 -25.11 -3.93
C GLU A 42 -4.11 -26.33 -4.65
N ALA A 43 -4.61 -26.17 -5.86
CA ALA A 43 -5.14 -27.28 -6.67
C ALA A 43 -4.06 -28.31 -6.97
N ALA A 44 -2.83 -27.89 -7.33
CA ALA A 44 -1.71 -28.75 -7.56
C ALA A 44 -1.29 -29.49 -6.27
N GLU A 45 -1.22 -28.79 -5.12
CA GLU A 45 -0.94 -29.40 -3.80
C GLU A 45 -1.98 -30.46 -3.42
N GLN A 46 -3.26 -30.16 -3.63
CA GLN A 46 -4.36 -31.10 -3.36
C GLN A 46 -4.24 -32.35 -4.23
N ALA A 47 -3.90 -32.20 -5.52
CA ALA A 47 -3.72 -33.34 -6.41
C ALA A 47 -2.52 -34.22 -5.99
N ILE A 48 -1.47 -33.62 -5.48
CA ILE A 48 -0.29 -34.34 -4.95
C ILE A 48 -0.63 -35.06 -3.64
N SER A 49 -1.40 -34.42 -2.76
CA SER A 49 -1.71 -34.93 -1.41
C SER A 49 -2.43 -36.30 -1.41
N VAL A 50 -3.06 -36.66 -2.52
CA VAL A 50 -3.79 -37.94 -2.68
C VAL A 50 -2.99 -39.04 -3.39
N LEU A 51 -1.69 -38.80 -3.66
CA LEU A 51 -0.77 -39.71 -4.24
C LEU A 51 -0.10 -40.57 -3.15
N ASP A 52 0.15 -41.83 -3.46
CA ASP A 52 1.00 -42.69 -2.63
C ASP A 52 2.51 -42.49 -2.93
N ALA A 53 3.38 -43.14 -2.16
CA ALA A 53 4.83 -42.96 -2.29
C ALA A 53 5.35 -43.34 -3.68
N ASP A 54 4.87 -44.45 -4.25
CA ASP A 54 5.29 -44.92 -5.58
C ASP A 54 4.82 -43.97 -6.71
N GLN A 55 3.69 -43.25 -6.50
CA GLN A 55 3.16 -42.26 -7.41
C GLN A 55 3.92 -40.92 -7.29
N MET A 56 4.26 -40.51 -6.06
CA MET A 56 5.06 -39.32 -5.81
C MET A 56 6.44 -39.39 -6.49
N GLU A 57 7.12 -40.56 -6.45
CA GLU A 57 8.41 -40.77 -7.13
C GLU A 57 8.33 -40.59 -8.66
N LYS A 58 7.13 -40.68 -9.25
CA LYS A 58 6.92 -40.55 -10.69
C LYS A 58 6.60 -39.12 -11.14
N ILE A 59 6.36 -38.20 -10.22
CA ILE A 59 6.14 -36.79 -10.56
C ILE A 59 7.46 -36.20 -11.07
N SER A 60 7.47 -35.77 -12.31
CA SER A 60 8.68 -35.25 -12.97
C SER A 60 8.88 -33.74 -12.75
N ASN A 61 7.82 -32.99 -12.42
CA ASN A 61 7.82 -31.55 -12.35
C ASN A 61 7.58 -30.97 -10.93
N LEU A 62 7.79 -31.76 -9.89
CA LEU A 62 7.57 -31.33 -8.49
C LEU A 62 8.38 -30.06 -8.13
N ALA A 63 9.60 -29.92 -8.66
CA ALA A 63 10.44 -28.77 -8.46
C ALA A 63 9.80 -27.46 -8.98
N ILE A 64 8.94 -27.54 -10.00
CA ILE A 64 8.18 -26.37 -10.52
C ILE A 64 7.17 -25.90 -9.47
N LEU A 65 6.48 -26.83 -8.80
CA LEU A 65 5.55 -26.49 -7.73
C LEU A 65 6.27 -25.87 -6.53
N ASP A 66 7.40 -26.43 -6.12
CA ASP A 66 8.19 -25.89 -5.01
C ASP A 66 8.70 -24.47 -5.32
N ASP A 67 9.17 -24.22 -6.54
CA ASP A 67 9.57 -22.88 -6.99
C ASP A 67 8.37 -21.92 -7.05
N ALA A 68 7.23 -22.39 -7.56
CA ALA A 68 6.00 -21.58 -7.61
C ALA A 68 5.52 -21.19 -6.20
N LYS A 69 5.55 -22.11 -5.24
CA LYS A 69 5.20 -21.84 -3.83
C LYS A 69 6.12 -20.81 -3.20
N LEU A 70 7.43 -20.93 -3.45
CA LEU A 70 8.40 -19.96 -2.93
C LEU A 70 8.18 -18.56 -3.52
N LYS A 71 7.99 -18.47 -4.83
CA LYS A 71 7.69 -17.20 -5.51
C LYS A 71 6.41 -16.60 -5.00
N TYR A 72 5.37 -17.39 -4.84
CA TYR A 72 4.09 -16.91 -4.33
C TYR A 72 4.19 -16.39 -2.90
N ALA A 73 4.92 -17.10 -2.03
CA ALA A 73 5.17 -16.63 -0.66
C ALA A 73 5.90 -15.29 -0.64
N ASN A 74 6.91 -15.10 -1.49
CA ASN A 74 7.63 -13.84 -1.60
C ASN A 74 6.72 -12.69 -2.09
N ILE A 75 5.83 -12.95 -3.06
CA ILE A 75 4.86 -11.96 -3.55
C ILE A 75 3.88 -11.54 -2.43
N LEU A 76 3.42 -12.50 -1.62
CA LEU A 76 2.54 -12.20 -0.47
C LEU A 76 3.26 -11.39 0.59
N GLU A 77 4.52 -11.72 0.91
CA GLU A 77 5.32 -10.98 1.88
C GLU A 77 5.56 -9.53 1.41
N GLU A 78 5.96 -9.35 0.14
CA GLU A 78 6.15 -8.03 -0.45
C GLU A 78 4.85 -7.20 -0.41
N LYS A 79 3.72 -7.83 -0.76
CA LYS A 79 2.41 -7.18 -0.67
C LYS A 79 2.10 -6.73 0.75
N GLU A 80 2.29 -7.60 1.75
CA GLU A 80 2.04 -7.27 3.15
C GLU A 80 2.94 -6.12 3.64
N GLU A 81 4.22 -6.10 3.24
CA GLU A 81 5.12 -5.00 3.55
C GLU A 81 4.67 -3.68 2.91
N ASN A 82 4.23 -3.74 1.65
CA ASN A 82 3.75 -2.57 0.93
C ASN A 82 2.45 -2.03 1.53
N ASP A 83 1.51 -2.91 1.89
CA ASP A 83 0.27 -2.54 2.59
C ASP A 83 0.58 -1.84 3.93
N LYS A 84 1.57 -2.34 4.69
CA LYS A 84 2.04 -1.71 5.94
C LYS A 84 2.68 -0.33 5.72
N LYS A 85 3.41 -0.14 4.61
CA LYS A 85 3.98 1.18 4.25
C LYS A 85 2.87 2.19 3.94
N ILE A 86 1.88 1.79 3.15
CA ILE A 86 0.71 2.60 2.81
C ILE A 86 -0.06 2.98 4.08
N GLU A 87 -0.40 2.01 4.93
CA GLU A 87 -1.14 2.24 6.17
C GLU A 87 -0.44 3.25 7.10
N ARG A 88 0.89 3.20 7.19
CA ARG A 88 1.65 4.17 8.00
C ARG A 88 1.52 5.60 7.47
N VAL A 89 1.51 5.77 6.15
CA VAL A 89 1.29 7.08 5.52
C VAL A 89 -0.13 7.56 5.75
N GLU A 90 -1.12 6.71 5.55
CA GLU A 90 -2.52 7.02 5.78
C GLU A 90 -2.80 7.46 7.22
N LYS A 91 -2.20 6.78 8.20
CA LYS A 91 -2.29 7.17 9.62
C LYS A 91 -1.68 8.55 9.89
N LYS A 92 -0.55 8.89 9.26
CA LYS A 92 0.06 10.22 9.39
C LYS A 92 -0.85 11.29 8.81
N ILE A 93 -1.42 11.07 7.62
CA ILE A 93 -2.37 12.00 7.00
C ILE A 93 -3.61 12.16 7.89
N GLN A 94 -4.16 11.07 8.40
CA GLN A 94 -5.32 11.10 9.28
C GLN A 94 -5.05 11.84 10.60
N SER A 95 -3.81 11.88 11.07
CA SER A 95 -3.43 12.58 12.29
C SER A 95 -3.44 14.11 12.17
N ILE A 96 -3.47 14.68 10.96
CA ILE A 96 -3.49 16.13 10.72
C ILE A 96 -4.78 16.76 11.29
N LYS A 97 -5.92 16.03 11.23
CA LYS A 97 -7.23 16.49 11.73
C LYS A 97 -7.62 17.86 11.14
N THR A 98 -7.96 18.83 12.02
CA THR A 98 -8.26 20.21 11.63
C THR A 98 -6.96 20.98 11.42
N VAL A 99 -6.83 21.64 10.28
CA VAL A 99 -5.66 22.46 9.96
C VAL A 99 -5.70 23.76 10.74
N THR A 100 -4.63 24.05 11.44
CA THR A 100 -4.38 25.28 12.19
C THR A 100 -2.97 25.79 11.88
N GLU A 101 -2.61 26.95 12.40
CA GLU A 101 -1.24 27.49 12.27
C GLU A 101 -0.15 26.58 12.84
N GLU A 102 -0.52 25.65 13.74
CA GLU A 102 0.41 24.69 14.35
C GLU A 102 0.53 23.39 13.56
N SER A 103 -0.21 23.26 12.45
CA SER A 103 -0.29 22.00 11.69
C SER A 103 0.91 21.75 10.76
N GLY A 104 1.80 22.74 10.55
CA GLY A 104 2.90 22.65 9.59
C GLY A 104 3.76 21.39 9.75
N ASN A 105 4.21 21.09 10.97
CA ASN A 105 5.01 19.91 11.24
C ASN A 105 4.30 18.59 10.93
N ALA A 106 3.00 18.49 11.24
CA ALA A 106 2.21 17.29 10.97
C ALA A 106 2.02 17.09 9.45
N ILE A 107 1.73 18.18 8.73
CA ILE A 107 1.57 18.19 7.26
C ILE A 107 2.90 17.80 6.60
N ASN A 108 4.00 18.43 6.96
CA ASN A 108 5.33 18.13 6.41
C ASN A 108 5.73 16.67 6.68
N THR A 109 5.50 16.17 7.91
CA THR A 109 5.78 14.77 8.26
C THR A 109 4.95 13.79 7.44
N ALA A 110 3.69 14.11 7.14
CA ALA A 110 2.83 13.28 6.28
C ALA A 110 3.29 13.35 4.82
N ARG A 111 3.64 14.55 4.32
CA ARG A 111 4.18 14.74 2.96
C ARG A 111 5.47 13.96 2.76
N GLU A 112 6.44 14.11 3.64
CA GLU A 112 7.69 13.36 3.56
C GLU A 112 7.48 11.84 3.58
N ALA A 113 6.53 11.36 4.38
CA ALA A 113 6.24 9.94 4.43
C ALA A 113 5.58 9.45 3.12
N PHE A 114 4.71 10.26 2.51
CA PHE A 114 4.10 9.99 1.23
C PHE A 114 5.14 9.98 0.10
N ASP A 115 6.03 10.96 0.05
CA ASP A 115 7.04 11.11 -1.01
C ASP A 115 8.12 10.01 -0.95
N ARG A 116 8.33 9.39 0.23
CA ARG A 116 9.22 8.22 0.39
C ARG A 116 8.61 6.91 -0.11
N LEU A 117 7.31 6.87 -0.38
CA LEU A 117 6.71 5.71 -1.03
C LEU A 117 7.19 5.60 -2.47
N ALA A 118 7.39 4.37 -2.93
CA ALA A 118 7.57 4.12 -4.35
C ALA A 118 6.36 4.65 -5.15
N PRO A 119 6.56 5.20 -6.36
CA PRO A 119 5.49 5.84 -7.13
C PRO A 119 4.25 4.95 -7.32
N GLU A 120 4.46 3.63 -7.43
CA GLU A 120 3.40 2.63 -7.59
C GLU A 120 2.50 2.57 -6.35
N LEU A 121 3.08 2.79 -5.15
CA LEU A 121 2.36 2.73 -3.88
C LEU A 121 1.64 4.05 -3.55
N GLN A 122 2.15 5.19 -4.04
CA GLN A 122 1.50 6.49 -3.82
C GLN A 122 0.08 6.52 -4.39
N GLY A 123 -0.14 5.81 -5.52
CA GLY A 123 -1.47 5.66 -6.11
C GLY A 123 -2.48 4.96 -5.20
N ALA A 124 -2.01 4.05 -4.34
CA ALA A 124 -2.82 3.24 -3.45
C ALA A 124 -3.16 3.93 -2.10
N VAL A 125 -2.53 5.07 -1.77
CA VAL A 125 -2.86 5.85 -0.56
C VAL A 125 -4.25 6.45 -0.71
N SER A 126 -5.22 5.95 0.06
CA SER A 126 -6.65 6.25 -0.09
C SER A 126 -7.01 7.68 0.30
N ASN A 127 -6.27 8.30 1.21
CA ASN A 127 -6.52 9.64 1.74
C ASN A 127 -5.51 10.70 1.25
N LYS A 128 -4.80 10.47 0.15
CA LYS A 128 -3.84 11.42 -0.43
C LYS A 128 -4.44 12.79 -0.73
N ASP A 129 -5.70 12.84 -1.17
CA ASP A 129 -6.39 14.10 -1.45
C ASP A 129 -6.63 14.92 -0.16
N THR A 130 -6.73 14.27 0.99
CA THR A 130 -6.81 14.94 2.29
C THR A 130 -5.51 15.64 2.63
N LEU A 131 -4.36 15.03 2.30
CA LEU A 131 -3.06 15.69 2.47
C LEU A 131 -2.95 16.94 1.60
N SER A 132 -3.28 16.84 0.31
CA SER A 132 -3.23 17.98 -0.60
C SER A 132 -4.14 19.14 -0.15
N LYS A 133 -5.35 18.82 0.34
CA LYS A 133 -6.25 19.84 0.91
C LYS A 133 -5.72 20.45 2.20
N ALA A 134 -5.04 19.65 3.03
CA ALA A 134 -4.44 20.17 4.27
C ALA A 134 -3.30 21.15 3.96
N GLU A 135 -2.48 20.85 2.96
CA GLU A 135 -1.40 21.73 2.49
C GLU A 135 -1.96 23.04 1.94
N GLU A 136 -2.96 22.98 1.06
CA GLU A 136 -3.61 24.16 0.51
C GLU A 136 -4.23 25.03 1.61
N THR A 137 -4.93 24.39 2.55
CA THR A 137 -5.55 25.11 3.67
C THR A 137 -4.51 25.78 4.57
N PHE A 138 -3.39 25.11 4.82
CA PHE A 138 -2.30 25.63 5.63
C PHE A 138 -1.62 26.83 4.95
N GLU A 139 -1.36 26.73 3.64
CA GLU A 139 -0.80 27.83 2.85
C GLU A 139 -1.71 29.06 2.82
N GLN A 140 -3.02 28.85 2.66
CA GLN A 140 -4.01 29.93 2.72
C GLN A 140 -4.03 30.61 4.10
N LEU A 141 -4.01 29.80 5.19
CA LEU A 141 -3.97 30.30 6.55
C LEU A 141 -2.68 31.09 6.84
N ALA A 142 -1.55 30.57 6.43
CA ALA A 142 -0.25 31.24 6.56
C ALA A 142 -0.24 32.59 5.83
N THR A 143 -0.67 32.58 4.57
CA THR A 143 -0.78 33.79 3.75
C THR A 143 -1.69 34.82 4.39
N GLN A 144 -2.87 34.41 4.88
CA GLN A 144 -3.82 35.30 5.52
C GLN A 144 -3.24 35.88 6.81
N THR A 145 -2.66 35.07 7.68
CA THR A 145 -2.06 35.49 8.95
C THR A 145 -0.97 36.53 8.74
N VAL A 146 -0.05 36.29 7.80
CA VAL A 146 1.03 37.24 7.47
C VAL A 146 0.47 38.51 6.85
N THR A 147 -0.47 38.38 5.93
CA THR A 147 -1.12 39.57 5.29
C THR A 147 -1.83 40.44 6.29
N ASP A 148 -2.57 39.84 7.22
CA ASP A 148 -3.29 40.59 8.26
C ASP A 148 -2.30 41.30 9.20
N ALA A 149 -1.21 40.65 9.59
CA ALA A 149 -0.18 41.28 10.40
C ALA A 149 0.51 42.44 9.68
N ILE A 150 0.81 42.32 8.40
CA ILE A 150 1.38 43.41 7.58
C ILE A 150 0.37 44.57 7.47
N ASN A 151 -0.91 44.27 7.24
CA ASN A 151 -1.93 45.31 7.13
C ASN A 151 -2.12 46.11 8.42
N GLN A 152 -1.84 45.51 9.59
CA GLN A 152 -1.90 46.21 10.88
C GLN A 152 -0.77 47.23 11.06
N ILE A 153 0.31 47.17 10.30
CA ILE A 153 1.37 48.18 10.33
C ILE A 153 0.81 49.55 9.90
N GLY A 154 -0.08 49.56 8.90
CA GLY A 154 -0.66 50.81 8.38
C GLY A 154 0.38 51.76 7.77
N ALA A 155 0.21 53.07 8.01
CA ALA A 155 1.20 54.08 7.59
C ALA A 155 2.43 53.99 8.53
N VAL A 156 3.60 53.73 7.97
CA VAL A 156 4.84 53.54 8.74
C VAL A 156 5.23 54.81 9.48
N SER A 157 5.41 54.70 10.79
CA SER A 157 5.89 55.74 11.69
C SER A 157 6.78 55.14 12.76
N LEU A 158 7.40 55.94 13.61
CA LEU A 158 8.20 55.46 14.74
C LEU A 158 7.36 54.70 15.79
N ASP A 159 6.06 54.87 15.77
CA ASP A 159 5.13 54.22 16.71
C ASP A 159 4.68 52.82 16.24
N ASN A 160 5.13 52.37 15.04
CA ASN A 160 4.71 51.08 14.46
C ASN A 160 5.71 49.93 14.74
N GLU A 161 6.73 50.14 15.58
CA GLU A 161 7.75 49.13 15.86
C GLU A 161 7.13 47.79 16.30
N ASP A 162 6.21 47.80 17.25
CA ASP A 162 5.53 46.60 17.75
C ASP A 162 4.74 45.87 16.65
N ALA A 163 4.10 46.58 15.75
CA ALA A 163 3.34 46.02 14.63
C ALA A 163 4.30 45.36 13.58
N ILE A 164 5.43 46.00 13.31
CA ILE A 164 6.47 45.46 12.43
C ILE A 164 7.04 44.17 13.01
N ILE A 165 7.41 44.16 14.30
CA ILE A 165 7.92 42.95 14.99
C ILE A 165 6.86 41.83 14.97
N ALA A 166 5.57 42.16 15.14
CA ALA A 166 4.49 41.18 15.06
C ALA A 166 4.36 40.56 13.65
N ALA A 167 4.49 41.38 12.59
CA ALA A 167 4.47 40.90 11.21
C ALA A 167 5.69 39.99 10.86
N GLU A 168 6.87 40.41 11.31
CA GLU A 168 8.08 39.58 11.18
C GLU A 168 7.94 38.22 11.91
N LYS A 169 7.38 38.25 13.12
CA LYS A 169 7.12 37.04 13.90
C LYS A 169 6.08 36.13 13.23
N ALA A 170 5.03 36.69 12.64
CA ALA A 170 4.04 35.95 11.89
C ALA A 170 4.66 35.29 10.65
N TYR A 171 5.50 36.00 9.92
CA TYR A 171 6.22 35.46 8.77
C TYR A 171 7.13 34.28 9.18
N ASN A 172 8.00 34.48 10.17
CA ASN A 172 8.96 33.48 10.64
C ASN A 172 8.29 32.22 11.26
N LYS A 173 7.00 32.28 11.58
CA LYS A 173 6.26 31.13 12.10
C LYS A 173 6.01 30.07 11.02
N PHE A 174 5.92 30.48 9.76
CA PHE A 174 5.56 29.62 8.63
C PHE A 174 6.76 29.31 7.69
N ASP A 175 7.92 29.92 7.94
CA ASP A 175 9.18 29.66 7.21
C ASP A 175 9.91 28.46 7.83
#